data_d1dda48ac0312c933cfe2d36259671af
#
_entry.id   d1dda48ac0312c933cfe2d36259671af
#
_cell.length_a   1.000
_cell.length_b   1.000
_cell.length_c   1.000
_cell.angle_alpha   90.00
_cell.angle_beta   90.00
_cell.angle_gamma   90.00
#
_symmetry.space_group_name_H-M   'P 1'
#
loop_
_entity.id
_entity.type
_entity.pdbx_description
1 polymer ?
#
loop_
_entity_poly.entity_id
_entity_poly.type
_entity_poly.pdbx_seq_one_letter_code
_entity_poly.pdbx_strand_id
1 'polypeptide(L)'
;MSADPSELPIDEAVRAVRANSRRRQILIAAAKVMQRTGFHQMSMQALADEANVSVGLLYKYFGNKEEILLATITAILDAFRDQLEPAMAAAGTDPVERLAAGIGRFVEIVDENLDAVALTYRESRTLDPAGREMLKRLEIATSAPLRAVLTEGIDAGIMNPVDVDLMVFDLVLLAHGWALKHWHFGRLYSLDDYIRLQTRFVLNTVLPQEHRTRYRHLLE
;
A
#
# COMPACT_ATOMS: atom_id res chain seq x y z
N MET A 1 -5.23 -0.78 22.59
CA MET A 1 -5.96 -2.02 22.93
C MET A 1 -7.26 -1.92 22.15
N SER A 2 -7.30 -2.45 20.92
CA SER A 2 -8.56 -2.58 20.15
C SER A 2 -9.28 -3.81 20.67
N ALA A 3 -10.52 -3.65 21.10
CA ALA A 3 -11.39 -4.76 21.45
C ALA A 3 -11.59 -5.64 20.19
N ASP A 4 -11.56 -6.94 20.37
CA ASP A 4 -11.84 -7.92 19.33
C ASP A 4 -13.29 -7.73 18.84
N PRO A 5 -13.53 -7.55 17.51
CA PRO A 5 -14.87 -7.40 16.96
C PRO A 5 -15.83 -8.56 17.27
N SER A 6 -15.30 -9.72 17.66
CA SER A 6 -16.10 -10.92 17.99
C SER A 6 -16.80 -10.85 19.36
N GLU A 7 -16.46 -9.89 20.21
CA GLU A 7 -17.06 -9.72 21.56
C GLU A 7 -18.14 -8.63 21.62
N LEU A 8 -18.42 -7.93 20.50
CA LEU A 8 -19.42 -6.88 20.47
C LEU A 8 -20.83 -7.44 20.21
N PRO A 9 -21.90 -6.86 20.80
CA PRO A 9 -23.28 -7.17 20.42
C PRO A 9 -23.47 -6.99 18.90
N ILE A 10 -24.22 -7.87 18.26
CA ILE A 10 -24.40 -7.91 16.79
C ILE A 10 -24.75 -6.52 16.21
N ASP A 11 -25.59 -5.76 16.89
CA ASP A 11 -25.95 -4.39 16.48
C ASP A 11 -24.77 -3.40 16.52
N GLU A 12 -23.88 -3.56 17.45
CA GLU A 12 -22.68 -2.73 17.60
C GLU A 12 -21.63 -3.10 16.53
N ALA A 13 -21.44 -4.39 16.29
CA ALA A 13 -20.57 -4.86 15.22
C ALA A 13 -21.06 -4.39 13.84
N VAL A 14 -22.36 -4.47 13.56
CA VAL A 14 -22.97 -3.96 12.31
C VAL A 14 -22.78 -2.44 12.18
N ARG A 15 -22.95 -1.68 13.27
CA ARG A 15 -22.70 -0.22 13.25
C ARG A 15 -21.24 0.11 12.99
N ALA A 16 -20.31 -0.62 13.60
CA ALA A 16 -18.87 -0.45 13.39
C ALA A 16 -18.47 -0.74 11.94
N VAL A 17 -18.96 -1.84 11.36
CA VAL A 17 -18.72 -2.18 9.94
C VAL A 17 -19.27 -1.10 9.01
N ARG A 18 -20.49 -0.62 9.25
CA ARG A 18 -21.07 0.47 8.44
C ARG A 18 -20.29 1.78 8.58
N ALA A 19 -19.83 2.11 9.79
CA ALA A 19 -19.01 3.30 10.03
C ALA A 19 -17.67 3.20 9.30
N ASN A 20 -16.99 2.06 9.36
CA ASN A 20 -15.73 1.82 8.65
C ASN A 20 -15.91 1.87 7.12
N SER A 21 -16.96 1.24 6.61
CA SER A 21 -17.28 1.31 5.17
C SER A 21 -17.52 2.75 4.72
N ARG A 22 -18.28 3.54 5.50
CA ARG A 22 -18.54 4.94 5.21
C ARG A 22 -17.28 5.79 5.30
N ARG A 23 -16.42 5.57 6.31
CA ARG A 23 -15.14 6.25 6.45
C ARG A 23 -14.26 5.97 5.22
N ARG A 24 -14.14 4.71 4.80
CA ARG A 24 -13.39 4.32 3.60
C ARG A 24 -13.91 5.00 2.33
N GLN A 25 -15.26 5.06 2.14
CA GLN A 25 -15.88 5.76 1.02
C GLN A 25 -15.47 7.23 0.97
N ILE A 26 -15.47 7.92 2.11
CA ILE A 26 -15.05 9.34 2.20
C ILE A 26 -13.57 9.48 1.83
N LEU A 27 -12.68 8.60 2.30
CA LEU A 27 -11.25 8.68 2.01
C LEU A 27 -10.94 8.42 0.53
N ILE A 28 -11.65 7.50 -0.13
CA ILE A 28 -11.55 7.27 -1.58
C ILE A 28 -11.98 8.52 -2.36
N ALA A 29 -13.08 9.13 -1.98
CA ALA A 29 -13.54 10.37 -2.59
C ALA A 29 -12.55 11.51 -2.35
N ALA A 30 -11.98 11.61 -1.14
CA ALA A 30 -10.97 12.62 -0.79
C ALA A 30 -9.72 12.48 -1.67
N ALA A 31 -9.20 11.26 -1.86
CA ALA A 31 -8.07 11.01 -2.75
C ALA A 31 -8.35 11.53 -4.17
N LYS A 32 -9.51 11.21 -4.75
CA LYS A 32 -9.94 11.67 -6.09
C LYS A 32 -10.04 13.18 -6.19
N VAL A 33 -10.71 13.83 -5.23
CA VAL A 33 -10.88 15.29 -5.24
C VAL A 33 -9.53 15.98 -5.10
N MET A 34 -8.70 15.54 -4.13
CA MET A 34 -7.38 16.11 -3.92
C MET A 34 -6.45 15.87 -5.11
N GLN A 35 -6.56 14.72 -5.79
CA GLN A 35 -5.79 14.44 -6.99
C GLN A 35 -6.16 15.39 -8.14
N ARG A 36 -7.45 15.68 -8.30
CA ARG A 36 -7.96 16.55 -9.35
C ARG A 36 -7.68 18.04 -9.10
N THR A 37 -7.91 18.52 -7.88
CA THR A 37 -7.87 19.95 -7.54
C THR A 37 -6.66 20.37 -6.70
N GLY A 38 -5.92 19.44 -6.12
CA GLY A 38 -4.94 19.70 -5.07
C GLY A 38 -5.58 19.83 -3.69
N PHE A 39 -4.79 19.55 -2.65
CA PHE A 39 -5.26 19.63 -1.26
C PHE A 39 -5.75 21.03 -0.88
N HIS A 40 -5.00 22.07 -1.25
CA HIS A 40 -5.33 23.45 -0.85
C HIS A 40 -6.65 23.95 -1.44
N GLN A 41 -6.99 23.54 -2.67
CA GLN A 41 -8.21 23.95 -3.35
C GLN A 41 -9.43 23.06 -3.04
N MET A 42 -9.23 21.90 -2.43
CA MET A 42 -10.32 21.03 -2.01
C MET A 42 -11.20 21.77 -0.98
N SER A 43 -12.50 21.85 -1.25
CA SER A 43 -13.49 22.28 -0.28
C SER A 43 -14.22 21.11 0.37
N MET A 44 -14.71 21.28 1.60
CA MET A 44 -15.53 20.29 2.28
C MET A 44 -16.83 19.99 1.52
N GLN A 45 -17.39 20.98 0.82
CA GLN A 45 -18.55 20.79 -0.02
C GLN A 45 -18.24 19.90 -1.23
N ALA A 46 -17.15 20.16 -1.96
CA ALA A 46 -16.76 19.33 -3.10
C ALA A 46 -16.49 17.88 -2.70
N LEU A 47 -15.90 17.68 -1.51
CA LEU A 47 -15.70 16.33 -0.97
C LEU A 47 -17.04 15.67 -0.58
N ALA A 48 -17.96 16.41 0.03
CA ALA A 48 -19.28 15.89 0.40
C ALA A 48 -20.06 15.42 -0.82
N ASP A 49 -20.04 16.23 -1.90
CA ASP A 49 -20.70 15.92 -3.17
C ASP A 49 -20.06 14.67 -3.82
N GLU A 50 -18.73 14.58 -3.89
CA GLU A 50 -18.01 13.41 -4.45
C GLU A 50 -18.27 12.14 -3.64
N ALA A 51 -18.30 12.24 -2.31
CA ALA A 51 -18.54 11.12 -1.41
C ALA A 51 -20.03 10.75 -1.27
N ASN A 52 -20.93 11.56 -1.84
CA ASN A 52 -22.39 11.46 -1.67
C ASN A 52 -22.80 11.40 -0.18
N VAL A 53 -22.33 12.39 0.59
CA VAL A 53 -22.62 12.56 2.01
C VAL A 53 -22.91 14.03 2.34
N SER A 54 -23.43 14.31 3.54
CA SER A 54 -23.53 15.69 4.00
C SER A 54 -22.20 16.21 4.54
N VAL A 55 -21.97 17.52 4.42
CA VAL A 55 -20.80 18.20 5.03
C VAL A 55 -20.75 17.97 6.56
N GLY A 56 -21.90 17.99 7.22
CA GLY A 56 -21.99 17.69 8.65
C GLY A 56 -21.51 16.27 8.98
N LEU A 57 -21.71 15.30 8.08
CA LEU A 57 -21.18 13.95 8.28
C LEU A 57 -19.65 13.92 8.14
N LEU A 58 -19.07 14.70 7.22
CA LEU A 58 -17.62 14.82 7.11
C LEU A 58 -17.00 15.32 8.41
N TYR A 59 -17.56 16.41 8.97
CA TYR A 59 -17.08 16.96 10.25
C TYR A 59 -17.30 16.01 11.44
N LYS A 60 -18.26 15.09 11.37
CA LYS A 60 -18.44 14.04 12.37
C LYS A 60 -17.34 12.99 12.33
N TYR A 61 -16.80 12.68 11.15
CA TYR A 61 -15.72 11.68 10.98
C TYR A 61 -14.32 12.29 11.08
N PHE A 62 -14.17 13.57 10.70
CA PHE A 62 -12.89 14.27 10.59
C PHE A 62 -13.10 15.73 11.01
N GLY A 63 -12.26 16.23 11.89
CA GLY A 63 -12.36 17.59 12.43
C GLY A 63 -12.08 18.68 11.40
N ASN A 64 -11.16 18.42 10.46
CA ASN A 64 -10.73 19.37 9.44
C ASN A 64 -10.19 18.64 8.20
N LYS A 65 -9.82 19.40 7.16
CA LYS A 65 -9.32 18.82 5.91
C LYS A 65 -7.89 18.26 6.02
N GLU A 66 -7.09 18.76 6.95
CA GLU A 66 -5.75 18.25 7.26
C GLU A 66 -5.83 16.83 7.83
N GLU A 67 -6.80 16.58 8.71
CA GLU A 67 -7.08 15.23 9.24
C GLU A 67 -7.59 14.29 8.13
N ILE A 68 -8.38 14.80 7.18
CA ILE A 68 -8.82 14.01 6.02
C ILE A 68 -7.60 13.64 5.15
N LEU A 69 -6.69 14.58 4.89
CA LEU A 69 -5.47 14.31 4.13
C LEU A 69 -4.63 13.22 4.81
N LEU A 70 -4.33 13.40 6.11
CA LEU A 70 -3.55 12.43 6.87
C LEU A 70 -4.24 11.05 6.86
N ALA A 71 -5.56 11.02 7.12
CA ALA A 71 -6.32 9.77 7.11
C ALA A 71 -6.36 9.11 5.72
N THR A 72 -6.40 9.90 4.64
CA THR A 72 -6.37 9.38 3.27
C THR A 72 -5.02 8.72 2.96
N ILE A 73 -3.92 9.37 3.35
CA ILE A 73 -2.57 8.83 3.17
C ILE A 73 -2.35 7.59 4.04
N THR A 74 -2.80 7.60 5.30
CA THR A 74 -2.58 6.46 6.20
C THR A 74 -3.46 5.26 5.87
N ALA A 75 -4.62 5.46 5.26
CA ALA A 75 -5.52 4.35 4.88
C ALA A 75 -4.88 3.34 3.92
N ILE A 76 -3.99 3.79 3.02
CA ILE A 76 -3.27 2.88 2.13
C ILE A 76 -2.21 2.07 2.89
N LEU A 77 -1.55 2.68 3.87
CA LEU A 77 -0.56 2.00 4.71
C LEU A 77 -1.21 0.92 5.58
N ASP A 78 -2.45 1.15 6.03
CA ASP A 78 -3.27 0.12 6.69
C ASP A 78 -3.56 -1.06 5.75
N ALA A 79 -3.85 -0.81 4.47
CA ALA A 79 -4.06 -1.88 3.49
C ALA A 79 -2.80 -2.75 3.30
N PHE A 80 -1.61 -2.16 3.24
CA PHE A 80 -0.36 -2.92 3.18
C PHE A 80 -0.16 -3.79 4.44
N ARG A 81 -0.33 -3.21 5.63
CA ARG A 81 -0.20 -3.93 6.90
C ARG A 81 -1.13 -5.14 6.97
N ASP A 82 -2.39 -4.96 6.55
CA ASP A 82 -3.43 -5.97 6.74
C ASP A 82 -3.40 -7.06 5.66
N GLN A 83 -2.76 -6.84 4.51
CA GLN A 83 -2.87 -7.73 3.35
C GLN A 83 -1.54 -8.31 2.86
N LEU A 84 -0.41 -7.66 3.12
CA LEU A 84 0.88 -8.09 2.58
C LEU A 84 1.36 -9.40 3.21
N GLU A 85 1.42 -9.44 4.54
CA GLU A 85 1.88 -10.62 5.27
C GLU A 85 0.99 -11.86 5.04
N PRO A 86 -0.37 -11.76 5.06
CA PRO A 86 -1.23 -12.88 4.69
C PRO A 86 -0.99 -13.42 3.27
N ALA A 87 -0.80 -12.54 2.28
CA ALA A 87 -0.52 -12.95 0.91
C ALA A 87 0.82 -13.69 0.81
N MET A 88 1.86 -13.19 1.47
CA MET A 88 3.15 -13.85 1.53
C MET A 88 3.08 -15.20 2.23
N ALA A 89 2.34 -15.31 3.33
CA ALA A 89 2.16 -16.56 4.07
C ALA A 89 1.39 -17.62 3.24
N ALA A 90 0.41 -17.20 2.43
CA ALA A 90 -0.34 -18.10 1.55
C ALA A 90 0.53 -18.74 0.45
N ALA A 91 1.67 -18.15 0.09
CA ALA A 91 2.63 -18.71 -0.86
C ALA A 91 3.50 -19.84 -0.27
N GLY A 92 3.30 -20.20 1.00
CA GLY A 92 4.00 -21.30 1.67
C GLY A 92 5.21 -20.83 2.49
N THR A 93 6.22 -21.70 2.60
CA THR A 93 7.39 -21.45 3.47
C THR A 93 8.66 -21.10 2.68
N ASP A 94 8.66 -21.22 1.36
CA ASP A 94 9.82 -20.90 0.54
C ASP A 94 10.02 -19.39 0.46
N PRO A 95 11.18 -18.85 0.84
CA PRO A 95 11.40 -17.40 0.89
C PRO A 95 11.32 -16.71 -0.50
N VAL A 96 11.62 -17.42 -1.58
CA VAL A 96 11.55 -16.87 -2.94
C VAL A 96 10.09 -16.75 -3.40
N GLU A 97 9.28 -17.78 -3.15
CA GLU A 97 7.84 -17.75 -3.45
C GLU A 97 7.13 -16.67 -2.62
N ARG A 98 7.46 -16.56 -1.33
CA ARG A 98 6.92 -15.53 -0.45
C ARG A 98 7.32 -14.13 -0.90
N LEU A 99 8.57 -13.93 -1.32
CA LEU A 99 9.02 -12.63 -1.86
C LEU A 99 8.25 -12.27 -3.14
N ALA A 100 8.11 -13.22 -4.06
CA ALA A 100 7.36 -13.01 -5.31
C ALA A 100 5.90 -12.65 -5.04
N ALA A 101 5.24 -13.38 -4.13
CA ALA A 101 3.87 -13.07 -3.69
C ALA A 101 3.76 -11.69 -3.03
N GLY A 102 4.75 -11.33 -2.20
CA GLY A 102 4.84 -10.02 -1.57
C GLY A 102 4.96 -8.88 -2.58
N ILE A 103 5.83 -9.02 -3.59
CA ILE A 103 5.96 -8.04 -4.68
C ILE A 103 4.63 -7.90 -5.43
N GLY A 104 4.02 -9.02 -5.81
CA GLY A 104 2.73 -9.01 -6.51
C GLY A 104 1.67 -8.28 -5.71
N ARG A 105 1.45 -8.69 -4.45
CA ARG A 105 0.43 -8.06 -3.59
C ARG A 105 0.70 -6.59 -3.34
N PHE A 106 1.96 -6.19 -3.17
CA PHE A 106 2.32 -4.79 -3.00
C PHE A 106 1.90 -3.95 -4.22
N VAL A 107 2.19 -4.41 -5.44
CA VAL A 107 1.82 -3.72 -6.68
C VAL A 107 0.29 -3.68 -6.85
N GLU A 108 -0.44 -4.75 -6.52
CA GLU A 108 -1.90 -4.81 -6.56
C GLU A 108 -2.53 -3.78 -5.61
N ILE A 109 -2.02 -3.65 -4.37
CA ILE A 109 -2.49 -2.63 -3.42
C ILE A 109 -2.23 -1.22 -3.97
N VAL A 110 -1.11 -1.00 -4.62
CA VAL A 110 -0.82 0.28 -5.30
C VAL A 110 -1.81 0.54 -6.42
N ASP A 111 -2.15 -0.46 -7.25
CA ASP A 111 -3.14 -0.33 -8.34
C ASP A 111 -4.54 -0.02 -7.81
N GLU A 112 -4.97 -0.70 -6.76
CA GLU A 112 -6.24 -0.44 -6.07
C GLU A 112 -6.33 1.00 -5.51
N ASN A 113 -5.18 1.69 -5.33
CA ASN A 113 -5.06 2.98 -4.64
C ASN A 113 -4.20 4.02 -5.38
N LEU A 114 -4.23 4.02 -6.72
CA LEU A 114 -3.39 4.89 -7.57
C LEU A 114 -3.40 6.36 -7.15
N ASP A 115 -4.60 6.92 -6.95
CA ASP A 115 -4.78 8.32 -6.56
C ASP A 115 -4.19 8.62 -5.18
N ALA A 116 -4.34 7.70 -4.22
CA ALA A 116 -3.84 7.89 -2.86
C ALA A 116 -2.30 7.79 -2.81
N VAL A 117 -1.69 6.88 -3.59
CA VAL A 117 -0.23 6.81 -3.73
C VAL A 117 0.33 8.09 -4.33
N ALA A 118 -0.23 8.55 -5.47
CA ALA A 118 0.21 9.78 -6.12
C ALA A 118 0.02 11.01 -5.22
N LEU A 119 -1.08 11.06 -4.47
CA LEU A 119 -1.37 12.09 -3.49
C LEU A 119 -0.32 12.13 -2.38
N THR A 120 0.08 10.96 -1.85
CA THR A 120 1.10 10.86 -0.81
C THR A 120 2.39 11.54 -1.23
N TYR A 121 2.89 11.26 -2.43
CA TYR A 121 4.11 11.88 -2.95
C TYR A 121 3.98 13.40 -3.15
N ARG A 122 2.80 13.86 -3.56
CA ARG A 122 2.58 15.28 -3.83
C ARG A 122 2.34 16.10 -2.57
N GLU A 123 1.55 15.57 -1.64
CA GLU A 123 1.01 16.36 -0.52
C GLU A 123 1.62 16.03 0.85
N SER A 124 2.53 15.04 0.95
CA SER A 124 3.17 14.68 2.24
C SER A 124 3.88 15.86 2.91
N ARG A 125 4.38 16.81 2.13
CA ARG A 125 5.03 18.03 2.65
C ARG A 125 4.05 19.02 3.30
N THR A 126 2.76 18.93 2.98
CA THR A 126 1.70 19.76 3.55
C THR A 126 1.34 19.34 4.98
N LEU A 127 1.59 18.07 5.33
CA LEU A 127 1.38 17.56 6.69
C LEU A 127 2.25 18.33 7.69
N ASP A 128 1.78 18.46 8.91
CA ASP A 128 2.56 18.98 10.03
C ASP A 128 3.77 18.06 10.37
N PRO A 129 4.73 18.48 11.17
CA PRO A 129 5.90 17.67 11.50
C PRO A 129 5.54 16.32 12.13
N ALA A 130 4.51 16.25 12.96
CA ALA A 130 4.07 15.02 13.61
C ALA A 130 3.44 14.03 12.61
N GLY A 131 2.60 14.52 11.70
CA GLY A 131 2.01 13.73 10.62
C GLY A 131 3.07 13.18 9.66
N ARG A 132 4.07 13.98 9.29
CA ARG A 132 5.19 13.51 8.46
C ARG A 132 6.01 12.41 9.13
N GLU A 133 6.27 12.53 10.42
CA GLU A 133 7.01 11.52 11.16
C GLU A 133 6.19 10.24 11.35
N MET A 134 4.89 10.37 11.57
CA MET A 134 3.96 9.23 11.59
C MET A 134 3.97 8.49 10.24
N LEU A 135 3.89 9.23 9.13
CA LEU A 135 3.92 8.65 7.79
C LEU A 135 5.19 7.83 7.54
N LYS A 136 6.37 8.38 7.83
CA LYS A 136 7.65 7.67 7.69
C LYS A 136 7.70 6.36 8.49
N ARG A 137 7.25 6.41 9.76
CA ARG A 137 7.21 5.21 10.60
C ARG A 137 6.30 4.13 10.03
N LEU A 138 5.13 4.53 9.55
CA LEU A 138 4.19 3.60 8.92
C LEU A 138 4.74 3.01 7.62
N GLU A 139 5.38 3.81 6.77
CA GLU A 139 6.01 3.34 5.53
C GLU A 139 7.10 2.30 5.82
N ILE A 140 7.96 2.55 6.81
CA ILE A 140 8.97 1.58 7.27
C ILE A 140 8.30 0.30 7.80
N ALA A 141 7.24 0.44 8.61
CA ALA A 141 6.53 -0.70 9.19
C ALA A 141 5.85 -1.58 8.12
N THR A 142 5.25 -0.97 7.09
CA THR A 142 4.58 -1.71 6.01
C THR A 142 5.55 -2.51 5.15
N SER A 143 6.81 -2.13 5.07
CA SER A 143 7.85 -2.86 4.33
C SER A 143 8.53 -3.97 5.14
N ALA A 144 8.25 -4.09 6.44
CA ALA A 144 8.89 -5.07 7.33
C ALA A 144 8.74 -6.54 6.88
N PRO A 145 7.60 -7.02 6.34
CA PRO A 145 7.48 -8.38 5.84
C PRO A 145 8.43 -8.70 4.68
N LEU A 146 8.63 -7.73 3.76
CA LEU A 146 9.59 -7.88 2.65
C LEU A 146 11.03 -7.96 3.17
N ARG A 147 11.37 -7.15 4.16
CA ARG A 147 12.66 -7.19 4.85
C ARG A 147 12.92 -8.56 5.47
N ALA A 148 11.94 -9.07 6.22
CA ALA A 148 12.06 -10.34 6.92
C ALA A 148 12.33 -11.49 5.94
N VAL A 149 11.59 -11.58 4.84
CA VAL A 149 11.74 -12.67 3.86
C VAL A 149 13.05 -12.58 3.07
N LEU A 150 13.55 -11.38 2.76
CA LEU A 150 14.86 -11.19 2.15
C LEU A 150 15.98 -11.65 3.09
N THR A 151 15.92 -11.25 4.36
CA THR A 151 16.88 -11.66 5.37
C THR A 151 16.87 -13.19 5.53
N GLU A 152 15.68 -13.80 5.66
CA GLU A 152 15.52 -15.25 5.74
C GLU A 152 16.14 -15.98 4.53
N GLY A 153 15.90 -15.50 3.32
CA GLY A 153 16.46 -16.09 2.11
C GLY A 153 17.97 -15.97 2.00
N ILE A 154 18.55 -14.88 2.47
CA ILE A 154 20.01 -14.66 2.51
C ILE A 154 20.64 -15.55 3.58
N ASP A 155 20.07 -15.60 4.78
CA ASP A 155 20.59 -16.42 5.90
C ASP A 155 20.53 -17.91 5.58
N ALA A 156 19.51 -18.34 4.81
CA ALA A 156 19.39 -19.72 4.32
C ALA A 156 20.32 -20.03 3.12
N GLY A 157 21.07 -19.08 2.60
CA GLY A 157 21.93 -19.23 1.42
C GLY A 157 21.17 -19.44 0.10
N ILE A 158 19.87 -19.19 0.09
CA ILE A 158 18.99 -19.30 -1.11
C ILE A 158 19.10 -18.03 -1.97
N MET A 159 19.32 -16.89 -1.34
CA MET A 159 19.47 -15.60 -1.99
C MET A 159 20.91 -15.06 -1.83
N ASN A 160 21.36 -14.30 -2.83
CA ASN A 160 22.61 -13.56 -2.78
C ASN A 160 22.58 -12.52 -1.65
N PRO A 161 23.71 -12.27 -0.96
CA PRO A 161 23.82 -11.14 -0.05
C PRO A 161 23.61 -9.81 -0.80
N VAL A 162 22.67 -9.01 -0.30
CA VAL A 162 22.40 -7.64 -0.77
C VAL A 162 22.25 -6.72 0.44
N ASP A 163 22.34 -5.41 0.22
CA ASP A 163 21.88 -4.45 1.23
C ASP A 163 20.35 -4.54 1.32
N VAL A 164 19.85 -5.16 2.40
CA VAL A 164 18.43 -5.47 2.58
C VAL A 164 17.60 -4.19 2.69
N ASP A 165 18.13 -3.13 3.35
CA ASP A 165 17.42 -1.88 3.51
C ASP A 165 17.23 -1.19 2.17
N LEU A 166 18.28 -1.09 1.37
CA LEU A 166 18.22 -0.51 0.03
C LEU A 166 17.30 -1.33 -0.88
N MET A 167 17.44 -2.65 -0.89
CA MET A 167 16.63 -3.54 -1.73
C MET A 167 15.13 -3.41 -1.42
N VAL A 168 14.77 -3.32 -0.15
CA VAL A 168 13.36 -3.14 0.26
C VAL A 168 12.81 -1.80 -0.23
N PHE A 169 13.57 -0.71 -0.10
CA PHE A 169 13.12 0.58 -0.62
C PHE A 169 13.08 0.63 -2.15
N ASP A 170 13.99 -0.05 -2.84
CA ASP A 170 13.92 -0.21 -4.30
C ASP A 170 12.64 -0.96 -4.71
N LEU A 171 12.26 -2.02 -4.00
CA LEU A 171 10.98 -2.74 -4.21
C LEU A 171 9.77 -1.82 -4.02
N VAL A 172 9.75 -1.04 -2.95
CA VAL A 172 8.69 -0.06 -2.69
C VAL A 172 8.60 0.96 -3.82
N LEU A 173 9.73 1.51 -4.27
CA LEU A 173 9.78 2.49 -5.36
C LEU A 173 9.36 1.88 -6.70
N LEU A 174 9.76 0.64 -7.00
CA LEU A 174 9.31 -0.09 -8.20
C LEU A 174 7.79 -0.26 -8.20
N ALA A 175 7.20 -0.66 -7.07
CA ALA A 175 5.75 -0.79 -6.95
C ALA A 175 5.04 0.57 -7.07
N HIS A 176 5.50 1.61 -6.38
CA HIS A 176 4.96 2.97 -6.49
C HIS A 176 5.14 3.56 -7.89
N GLY A 177 6.16 3.13 -8.64
CA GLY A 177 6.36 3.48 -10.05
C GLY A 177 5.14 3.22 -10.91
N TRP A 178 4.37 2.15 -10.63
CA TRP A 178 3.11 1.86 -11.30
C TRP A 178 2.11 3.01 -11.18
N ALA A 179 1.89 3.56 -9.99
CA ALA A 179 0.99 4.69 -9.79
C ALA A 179 1.58 6.00 -10.33
N LEU A 180 2.86 6.28 -10.02
CA LEU A 180 3.50 7.56 -10.39
C LEU A 180 3.68 7.72 -11.90
N LYS A 181 3.79 6.62 -12.64
CA LYS A 181 3.95 6.59 -14.09
C LYS A 181 2.83 5.82 -14.79
N HIS A 182 1.67 5.72 -14.16
CA HIS A 182 0.53 4.97 -14.71
C HIS A 182 0.10 5.45 -16.10
N TRP A 183 0.21 6.74 -16.39
CA TRP A 183 -0.02 7.32 -17.70
C TRP A 183 0.87 6.70 -18.81
N HIS A 184 2.02 6.15 -18.43
CA HIS A 184 2.97 5.49 -19.33
C HIS A 184 2.81 3.96 -19.26
N PHE A 185 2.99 3.38 -18.07
CA PHE A 185 2.98 1.93 -17.90
C PHE A 185 1.64 1.30 -18.21
N GLY A 186 0.52 1.89 -17.81
CA GLY A 186 -0.82 1.37 -18.07
C GLY A 186 -1.23 1.35 -19.56
N ARG A 187 -0.42 1.97 -20.45
CA ARG A 187 -0.58 1.85 -21.91
C ARG A 187 0.23 0.71 -22.52
N LEU A 188 1.27 0.29 -21.84
CA LEU A 188 2.26 -0.69 -22.37
C LEU A 188 2.08 -2.07 -21.76
N TYR A 189 1.59 -2.15 -20.52
CA TYR A 189 1.53 -3.37 -19.74
C TYR A 189 0.16 -3.52 -19.07
N SER A 190 -0.31 -4.77 -18.97
CA SER A 190 -1.30 -5.12 -17.96
C SER A 190 -0.69 -5.07 -16.56
N LEU A 191 -1.51 -5.05 -15.52
CA LEU A 191 -1.03 -5.14 -14.14
C LEU A 191 -0.21 -6.42 -13.92
N ASP A 192 -0.72 -7.54 -14.40
CA ASP A 192 -0.04 -8.85 -14.31
C ASP A 192 1.33 -8.85 -15.01
N ASP A 193 1.42 -8.25 -16.21
CA ASP A 193 2.70 -8.12 -16.92
C ASP A 193 3.69 -7.25 -16.12
N TYR A 194 3.22 -6.14 -15.54
CA TYR A 194 4.07 -5.29 -14.73
C TYR A 194 4.59 -6.04 -13.50
N ILE A 195 3.71 -6.72 -12.77
CA ILE A 195 4.07 -7.56 -11.61
C ILE A 195 5.10 -8.61 -12.03
N ARG A 196 4.83 -9.37 -13.07
CA ARG A 196 5.72 -10.42 -13.57
C ARG A 196 7.10 -9.88 -13.93
N LEU A 197 7.16 -8.77 -14.66
CA LEU A 197 8.42 -8.15 -15.08
C LEU A 197 9.23 -7.61 -13.91
N GLN A 198 8.58 -6.96 -12.94
CA GLN A 198 9.26 -6.44 -11.74
C GLN A 198 9.72 -7.58 -10.82
N THR A 199 8.90 -8.61 -10.62
CA THR A 199 9.29 -9.80 -9.86
C THR A 199 10.52 -10.46 -10.50
N ARG A 200 10.50 -10.67 -11.82
CA ARG A 200 11.64 -11.21 -12.55
C ARG A 200 12.90 -10.34 -12.42
N PHE A 201 12.76 -9.03 -12.49
CA PHE A 201 13.89 -8.09 -12.33
C PHE A 201 14.54 -8.26 -10.96
N VAL A 202 13.74 -8.27 -9.89
CA VAL A 202 14.21 -8.44 -8.52
C VAL A 202 14.84 -9.82 -8.32
N LEU A 203 14.16 -10.89 -8.72
CA LEU A 203 14.65 -12.25 -8.55
C LEU A 203 15.96 -12.49 -9.32
N ASN A 204 16.15 -11.89 -10.49
CA ASN A 204 17.42 -11.94 -11.21
C ASN A 204 18.57 -11.26 -10.44
N THR A 205 18.27 -10.31 -9.56
CA THR A 205 19.28 -9.66 -8.72
C THR A 205 19.62 -10.50 -7.49
N VAL A 206 18.59 -11.07 -6.84
CA VAL A 206 18.79 -11.75 -5.56
C VAL A 206 19.02 -13.26 -5.68
N LEU A 207 18.69 -13.92 -6.82
CA LEU A 207 18.88 -15.37 -6.97
C LEU A 207 20.25 -15.72 -7.56
N PRO A 208 21.05 -16.57 -6.88
CA PRO A 208 22.22 -17.23 -7.47
C PRO A 208 21.84 -18.03 -8.70
N GLN A 209 22.79 -18.16 -9.64
CA GLN A 209 22.54 -18.86 -10.91
C GLN A 209 22.10 -20.33 -10.71
N GLU A 210 22.68 -21.01 -9.72
CA GLU A 210 22.36 -22.39 -9.37
C GLU A 210 20.92 -22.60 -8.91
N HIS A 211 20.28 -21.61 -8.35
CA HIS A 211 18.89 -21.71 -7.87
C HIS A 211 17.85 -21.32 -8.94
N ARG A 212 18.22 -20.65 -10.02
CA ARG A 212 17.27 -20.13 -11.03
C ARG A 212 16.44 -21.21 -11.72
N THR A 213 16.97 -22.41 -11.89
CA THR A 213 16.22 -23.51 -12.49
C THR A 213 15.01 -23.92 -11.65
N ARG A 214 15.15 -23.89 -10.33
CA ARG A 214 14.06 -24.20 -9.39
C ARG A 214 12.91 -23.20 -9.49
N TYR A 215 13.20 -21.93 -9.73
CA TYR A 215 12.23 -20.83 -9.76
C TYR A 215 11.96 -20.33 -11.19
N ARG A 216 12.13 -21.20 -12.20
CA ARG A 216 11.96 -20.84 -13.61
C ARG A 216 10.60 -20.22 -13.90
N HIS A 217 9.53 -20.72 -13.26
CA HIS A 217 8.15 -20.24 -13.41
C HIS A 217 7.95 -18.79 -12.96
N LEU A 218 8.81 -18.26 -12.08
CA LEU A 218 8.81 -16.85 -11.64
C LEU A 218 9.73 -15.98 -12.53
N LEU A 219 10.58 -16.59 -13.35
CA LEU A 219 11.57 -15.89 -14.17
C LEU A 219 11.18 -15.82 -15.66
N GLU A 220 10.19 -16.56 -16.10
CA GLU A 220 9.60 -16.52 -17.44
C GLU A 220 8.42 -15.55 -17.50
#